data_6015e7d71d03ef0ee27393b62755d656
#
_entry.id   6015e7d71d03ef0ee27393b62755d656
#
_cell.length_a   1.000
_cell.length_b   1.000
_cell.length_c   1.000
_cell.angle_alpha   90.00
_cell.angle_beta   90.00
_cell.angle_gamma   90.00
#
_symmetry.space_group_name_H-M   'P 1'
#
loop_
_entity.id
_entity.type
_entity.pdbx_description
1 polymer ?
#
loop_
_entity_poly.entity_id
_entity_poly.type
_entity_poly.pdbx_seq_one_letter_code
_entity_poly.pdbx_strand_id
1 'polypeptide(L)'
;MINQQLLHPESIVVIGGSNNVHKPGGAIVRNIINGGYKGVLRIVNPKEDEIQGVKAFHDISELPPTDLAILVIPAHMCPETVDRLAEEKGVKAFIIISAGFGEETKEGAKLEQHILDTCERYGAALIGPNCIGLLNSWHHSVFTKPIPTLHEKGVDFISGSGATAVFILESAVTKGLPFNSVWSIGNGKQIGIEDVLQYMDENFDPERDSHVKLLYIENVGNPDKLLFHASSLIRKGCRIAAIKAGSSESGSRAASSHTGAI
;
A
#
# COMPACT_ATOMS: atom_id res chain seq x y z
N MET A 1 -4.38 -6.49 -10.40
CA MET A 1 -5.55 -7.16 -9.73
C MET A 1 -5.14 -7.50 -8.31
N ILE A 2 -5.99 -7.21 -7.30
CA ILE A 2 -5.73 -7.56 -5.89
C ILE A 2 -5.71 -9.09 -5.77
N ASN A 3 -4.67 -9.65 -5.15
CA ASN A 3 -4.44 -11.09 -5.03
C ASN A 3 -4.14 -11.52 -3.58
N GLN A 4 -4.08 -12.82 -3.34
CA GLN A 4 -3.83 -13.40 -2.02
C GLN A 4 -2.41 -13.05 -1.50
N GLN A 5 -1.42 -12.96 -2.38
CA GLN A 5 -0.05 -12.61 -2.01
C GLN A 5 0.06 -11.17 -1.49
N LEU A 6 -0.85 -10.27 -1.90
CA LEU A 6 -0.93 -8.93 -1.34
C LEU A 6 -1.64 -8.92 0.02
N LEU A 7 -2.70 -9.71 0.19
CA LEU A 7 -3.59 -9.64 1.36
C LEU A 7 -3.14 -10.56 2.50
N HIS A 8 -2.71 -11.77 2.15
CA HIS A 8 -2.37 -12.84 3.09
C HIS A 8 -1.07 -13.53 2.68
N PRO A 9 0.05 -12.77 2.51
CA PRO A 9 1.31 -13.37 2.13
C PRO A 9 1.80 -14.39 3.16
N GLU A 10 2.35 -15.52 2.73
CA GLU A 10 3.05 -16.46 3.60
C GLU A 10 4.49 -15.98 3.87
N SER A 11 5.02 -15.16 2.97
CA SER A 11 6.35 -14.56 3.09
C SER A 11 6.38 -13.11 2.60
N ILE A 12 7.06 -12.26 3.39
CA ILE A 12 7.29 -10.85 3.08
C ILE A 12 8.79 -10.58 3.03
N VAL A 13 9.27 -9.86 2.01
CA VAL A 13 10.60 -9.28 1.99
C VAL A 13 10.54 -7.76 2.03
N VAL A 14 11.34 -7.14 2.90
CA VAL A 14 11.54 -5.68 2.93
C VAL A 14 12.89 -5.35 2.29
N ILE A 15 12.85 -4.71 1.14
CA ILE A 15 14.03 -4.22 0.44
C ILE A 15 14.37 -2.82 0.96
N GLY A 16 15.53 -2.67 1.60
CA GLY A 16 15.93 -1.42 2.27
C GLY A 16 15.44 -1.34 3.74
N GLY A 17 15.19 -2.48 4.37
CA GLY A 17 14.94 -2.54 5.82
C GLY A 17 16.10 -1.94 6.61
N SER A 18 15.83 -1.40 7.81
CA SER A 18 16.82 -0.67 8.61
C SER A 18 16.64 -0.90 10.12
N ASN A 19 17.76 -0.89 10.86
CA ASN A 19 17.75 -0.83 12.32
C ASN A 19 17.24 0.51 12.86
N ASN A 20 17.31 1.59 12.05
CA ASN A 20 16.79 2.89 12.45
C ASN A 20 15.25 2.93 12.24
N VAL A 21 14.52 2.75 13.35
CA VAL A 21 13.04 2.75 13.39
C VAL A 21 12.38 4.10 13.08
N HIS A 22 13.15 5.17 12.93
CA HIS A 22 12.66 6.48 12.48
C HIS A 22 12.71 6.65 10.97
N LYS A 23 13.39 5.76 10.26
CA LYS A 23 13.35 5.69 8.79
C LYS A 23 12.20 4.78 8.33
N PRO A 24 11.60 5.04 7.16
CA PRO A 24 10.48 4.22 6.65
C PRO A 24 10.77 2.71 6.66
N GLY A 25 11.93 2.27 6.16
CA GLY A 25 12.30 0.85 6.14
C GLY A 25 12.42 0.21 7.52
N GLY A 26 12.90 0.97 8.53
CA GLY A 26 12.94 0.48 9.91
C GLY A 26 11.56 0.49 10.58
N ALA A 27 10.74 1.50 10.28
CA ALA A 27 9.37 1.58 10.80
C ALA A 27 8.50 0.42 10.30
N ILE A 28 8.60 0.07 9.00
CA ILE A 28 7.88 -1.06 8.40
C ILE A 28 8.29 -2.38 9.06
N VAL A 29 9.58 -2.66 9.16
CA VAL A 29 10.08 -3.90 9.80
C VAL A 29 9.52 -4.01 11.22
N ARG A 30 9.65 -2.95 12.03
CA ARG A 30 9.10 -2.90 13.38
C ARG A 30 7.59 -3.14 13.42
N ASN A 31 6.82 -2.50 12.51
CA ASN A 31 5.37 -2.60 12.50
C ASN A 31 4.91 -4.01 12.11
N ILE A 32 5.60 -4.67 11.18
CA ILE A 32 5.33 -6.07 10.81
C ILE A 32 5.60 -6.99 12.00
N ILE A 33 6.74 -6.83 12.68
CA ILE A 33 7.11 -7.63 13.87
C ILE A 33 6.10 -7.40 15.00
N ASN A 34 5.83 -6.15 15.36
CA ASN A 34 4.93 -5.79 16.46
C ASN A 34 3.46 -6.14 16.14
N GLY A 35 3.08 -6.16 14.86
CA GLY A 35 1.78 -6.62 14.39
C GLY A 35 1.58 -8.12 14.52
N GLY A 36 2.62 -8.86 14.91
CA GLY A 36 2.55 -10.30 15.12
C GLY A 36 2.37 -11.12 13.85
N TYR A 37 2.92 -10.64 12.73
CA TYR A 37 2.91 -11.36 11.46
C TYR A 37 3.39 -12.82 11.65
N LYS A 38 2.61 -13.77 11.15
CA LYS A 38 2.86 -15.21 11.38
C LYS A 38 3.64 -15.89 10.26
N GLY A 39 3.75 -15.23 9.11
CA GLY A 39 4.55 -15.72 7.99
C GLY A 39 6.04 -15.46 8.17
N VAL A 40 6.81 -15.67 7.11
CA VAL A 40 8.26 -15.52 7.11
C VAL A 40 8.62 -14.08 6.70
N LEU A 41 9.19 -13.30 7.64
CA LEU A 41 9.74 -11.98 7.34
C LEU A 41 11.20 -12.11 6.90
N ARG A 42 11.55 -11.50 5.77
CA ARG A 42 12.90 -11.41 5.22
C ARG A 42 13.28 -9.96 4.99
N ILE A 43 14.56 -9.66 5.01
CA ILE A 43 15.06 -8.31 4.79
C ILE A 43 16.24 -8.38 3.83
N VAL A 44 16.31 -7.45 2.89
CA VAL A 44 17.51 -7.22 2.09
C VAL A 44 18.14 -5.90 2.49
N ASN A 45 19.38 -5.96 2.96
CA ASN A 45 20.21 -4.80 3.28
C ASN A 45 21.67 -5.11 2.95
N PRO A 46 22.35 -4.37 2.06
CA PRO A 46 23.71 -4.69 1.61
C PRO A 46 24.80 -4.45 2.68
N LYS A 47 24.44 -3.90 3.86
CA LYS A 47 25.42 -3.48 4.90
C LYS A 47 25.26 -4.19 6.23
N GLU A 48 24.08 -4.71 6.51
CA GLU A 48 23.74 -5.25 7.83
C GLU A 48 23.43 -6.74 7.73
N ASP A 49 23.95 -7.53 8.65
CA ASP A 49 23.67 -8.98 8.74
C ASP A 49 22.33 -9.28 9.43
N GLU A 50 21.89 -8.33 10.26
CA GLU A 50 20.67 -8.45 11.05
C GLU A 50 19.97 -7.09 11.20
N ILE A 51 18.66 -7.08 11.01
CA ILE A 51 17.80 -5.90 11.20
C ILE A 51 16.71 -6.25 12.22
N GLN A 52 16.75 -5.60 13.38
CA GLN A 52 15.73 -5.74 14.44
C GLN A 52 15.46 -7.21 14.84
N GLY A 53 16.53 -8.05 14.92
CA GLY A 53 16.43 -9.47 15.25
C GLY A 53 16.09 -10.40 14.09
N VAL A 54 15.91 -9.85 12.88
CA VAL A 54 15.66 -10.63 11.67
C VAL A 54 16.94 -10.68 10.83
N LYS A 55 17.35 -11.90 10.42
CA LYS A 55 18.49 -12.07 9.52
C LYS A 55 18.27 -11.31 8.21
N ALA A 56 19.25 -10.51 7.81
CA ALA A 56 19.25 -9.81 6.54
C ALA A 56 20.05 -10.60 5.50
N PHE A 57 19.62 -10.47 4.24
CA PHE A 57 20.33 -10.92 3.05
C PHE A 57 21.03 -9.72 2.43
N HIS A 58 22.18 -9.91 1.83
CA HIS A 58 22.93 -8.80 1.22
C HIS A 58 22.50 -8.52 -0.22
N ASP A 59 21.98 -9.55 -0.92
CA ASP A 59 21.48 -9.43 -2.31
C ASP A 59 20.21 -10.23 -2.53
N ILE A 60 19.41 -9.82 -3.51
CA ILE A 60 18.17 -10.50 -3.92
C ILE A 60 18.44 -11.95 -4.35
N SER A 61 19.59 -12.24 -4.97
CA SER A 61 19.94 -13.59 -5.40
C SER A 61 19.95 -14.61 -4.28
N GLU A 62 20.24 -14.18 -3.05
CA GLU A 62 20.27 -15.03 -1.86
C GLU A 62 18.86 -15.37 -1.32
N LEU A 63 17.83 -14.63 -1.73
CA LEU A 63 16.46 -14.84 -1.26
C LEU A 63 15.88 -16.16 -1.78
N PRO A 64 15.15 -16.91 -0.95
CA PRO A 64 14.22 -17.93 -1.44
C PRO A 64 12.99 -17.28 -2.10
N PRO A 65 12.14 -18.07 -2.81
CA PRO A 65 10.85 -17.59 -3.32
C PRO A 65 10.06 -16.83 -2.26
N THR A 66 9.37 -15.75 -2.64
CA THR A 66 8.71 -14.84 -1.71
C THR A 66 7.44 -14.28 -2.34
N ASP A 67 6.37 -14.11 -1.55
CA ASP A 67 5.05 -13.67 -2.02
C ASP A 67 4.95 -12.16 -2.22
N LEU A 68 5.28 -11.39 -1.17
CA LEU A 68 5.15 -9.94 -1.12
C LEU A 68 6.52 -9.27 -0.94
N ALA A 69 6.81 -8.29 -1.78
CA ALA A 69 7.97 -7.41 -1.61
C ALA A 69 7.54 -5.98 -1.27
N ILE A 70 8.18 -5.40 -0.25
CA ILE A 70 8.00 -4.01 0.16
C ILE A 70 9.30 -3.26 -0.15
N LEU A 71 9.23 -2.30 -1.08
CA LEU A 71 10.40 -1.54 -1.52
C LEU A 71 10.49 -0.20 -0.81
N VAL A 72 11.63 0.03 -0.14
CA VAL A 72 11.97 1.27 0.58
C VAL A 72 13.37 1.71 0.15
N ILE A 73 13.59 1.79 -1.15
CA ILE A 73 14.84 2.12 -1.81
C ILE A 73 14.63 3.29 -2.78
N PRO A 74 15.69 3.99 -3.24
CA PRO A 74 15.55 5.08 -4.20
C PRO A 74 14.78 4.69 -5.47
N ALA A 75 13.94 5.58 -5.98
CA ALA A 75 13.04 5.32 -7.11
C ALA A 75 13.75 4.71 -8.34
N HIS A 76 14.93 5.21 -8.68
CA HIS A 76 15.70 4.73 -9.84
C HIS A 76 16.17 3.27 -9.73
N MET A 77 16.20 2.70 -8.51
CA MET A 77 16.56 1.30 -8.27
C MET A 77 15.34 0.37 -8.31
N CYS A 78 14.12 0.91 -8.18
CA CYS A 78 12.92 0.09 -8.08
C CYS A 78 12.63 -0.77 -9.32
N PRO A 79 12.76 -0.28 -10.58
CA PRO A 79 12.45 -1.09 -11.76
C PRO A 79 13.25 -2.38 -11.82
N GLU A 80 14.58 -2.30 -11.77
CA GLU A 80 15.46 -3.47 -11.80
C GLU A 80 15.16 -4.42 -10.61
N THR A 81 14.91 -3.86 -9.42
CA THR A 81 14.58 -4.63 -8.22
C THR A 81 13.28 -5.40 -8.41
N VAL A 82 12.24 -4.77 -9.00
CA VAL A 82 10.94 -5.41 -9.28
C VAL A 82 11.11 -6.51 -10.33
N ASP A 83 11.88 -6.26 -11.41
CA ASP A 83 12.16 -7.25 -12.44
C ASP A 83 12.79 -8.51 -11.82
N ARG A 84 13.88 -8.34 -11.07
CA ARG A 84 14.59 -9.44 -10.41
C ARG A 84 13.71 -10.20 -9.41
N LEU A 85 12.93 -9.51 -8.60
CA LEU A 85 12.04 -10.14 -7.63
C LEU A 85 10.92 -10.93 -8.30
N ALA A 86 10.32 -10.37 -9.36
CA ALA A 86 9.26 -11.06 -10.10
C ALA A 86 9.79 -12.28 -10.86
N GLU A 87 10.93 -12.15 -11.55
CA GLU A 87 11.51 -13.18 -12.40
C GLU A 87 12.23 -14.27 -11.60
N GLU A 88 13.17 -13.87 -10.70
CA GLU A 88 14.04 -14.80 -9.99
C GLU A 88 13.39 -15.42 -8.75
N LYS A 89 12.47 -14.69 -8.08
CA LYS A 89 11.90 -15.06 -6.77
C LYS A 89 10.41 -15.33 -6.80
N GLY A 90 9.75 -15.13 -7.94
CA GLY A 90 8.34 -15.40 -8.14
C GLY A 90 7.41 -14.47 -7.36
N VAL A 91 7.87 -13.27 -6.97
CA VAL A 91 7.07 -12.30 -6.23
C VAL A 91 5.82 -11.91 -7.04
N LYS A 92 4.66 -11.98 -6.41
CA LYS A 92 3.35 -11.69 -7.01
C LYS A 92 2.63 -10.50 -6.38
N ALA A 93 3.25 -9.84 -5.41
CA ALA A 93 2.71 -8.62 -4.82
C ALA A 93 3.84 -7.64 -4.47
N PHE A 94 3.62 -6.36 -4.77
CA PHE A 94 4.55 -5.29 -4.49
C PHE A 94 3.87 -4.14 -3.76
N ILE A 95 4.54 -3.59 -2.74
CA ILE A 95 4.21 -2.31 -2.11
C ILE A 95 5.42 -1.42 -2.25
N ILE A 96 5.31 -0.31 -2.99
CA ILE A 96 6.43 0.62 -3.22
C ILE A 96 6.17 1.90 -2.43
N ILE A 97 6.95 2.07 -1.36
CA ILE A 97 6.84 3.21 -0.45
C ILE A 97 7.46 4.46 -1.04
N SER A 98 8.54 4.29 -1.79
CA SER A 98 9.37 5.37 -2.31
C SER A 98 8.57 6.34 -3.19
N ALA A 99 8.90 7.63 -3.10
CA ALA A 99 8.50 8.70 -4.01
C ALA A 99 9.59 8.97 -5.05
N GLY A 100 9.34 9.85 -6.01
CA GLY A 100 10.27 10.20 -7.09
C GLY A 100 9.90 9.56 -8.43
N PHE A 101 8.60 9.29 -8.60
CA PHE A 101 8.05 8.70 -9.83
C PHE A 101 7.26 9.72 -10.66
N GLY A 102 6.12 9.33 -11.21
CA GLY A 102 5.31 10.18 -12.08
C GLY A 102 4.75 11.43 -11.42
N GLU A 103 4.65 11.46 -10.10
CA GLU A 103 4.25 12.63 -9.32
C GLU A 103 5.32 13.74 -9.31
N GLU A 104 6.59 13.42 -9.57
CA GLU A 104 7.68 14.41 -9.52
C GLU A 104 8.19 14.78 -10.91
N THR A 105 8.45 13.79 -11.77
CA THR A 105 9.12 14.03 -13.05
C THR A 105 8.64 13.11 -14.18
N LYS A 106 8.89 13.52 -15.42
CA LYS A 106 8.63 12.68 -16.61
C LYS A 106 9.52 11.43 -16.65
N GLU A 107 10.75 11.53 -16.15
CA GLU A 107 11.64 10.38 -15.99
C GLU A 107 11.11 9.43 -14.94
N GLY A 108 10.61 9.94 -13.82
CA GLY A 108 9.93 9.15 -12.81
C GLY A 108 8.70 8.41 -13.35
N ALA A 109 7.93 9.05 -14.25
CA ALA A 109 6.81 8.39 -14.92
C ALA A 109 7.23 7.20 -15.79
N LYS A 110 8.44 7.24 -16.40
CA LYS A 110 8.98 6.10 -17.15
C LYS A 110 9.37 4.94 -16.23
N LEU A 111 9.96 5.25 -15.07
CA LEU A 111 10.28 4.24 -14.05
C LEU A 111 9.00 3.56 -13.54
N GLU A 112 7.96 4.34 -13.28
CA GLU A 112 6.66 3.86 -12.86
C GLU A 112 6.02 2.95 -13.92
N GLN A 113 6.06 3.36 -15.21
CA GLN A 113 5.53 2.56 -16.31
C GLN A 113 6.28 1.22 -16.46
N HIS A 114 7.61 1.22 -16.34
CA HIS A 114 8.41 0.00 -16.38
C HIS A 114 7.96 -0.99 -15.28
N ILE A 115 7.78 -0.50 -14.05
CA ILE A 115 7.30 -1.32 -12.93
C ILE A 115 5.92 -1.89 -13.23
N LEU A 116 5.01 -1.06 -13.76
CA LEU A 116 3.67 -1.48 -14.14
C LEU A 116 3.69 -2.59 -15.19
N ASP A 117 4.47 -2.40 -16.27
CA ASP A 117 4.63 -3.39 -17.35
C ASP A 117 5.16 -4.74 -16.82
N THR A 118 6.10 -4.69 -15.87
CA THR A 118 6.62 -5.91 -15.21
C THR A 118 5.55 -6.58 -14.35
N CYS A 119 4.83 -5.81 -13.53
CA CYS A 119 3.74 -6.34 -12.72
C CYS A 119 2.66 -6.99 -13.59
N GLU A 120 2.28 -6.37 -14.71
CA GLU A 120 1.31 -6.94 -15.66
C GLU A 120 1.83 -8.23 -16.30
N ARG A 121 3.10 -8.24 -16.76
CA ARG A 121 3.75 -9.41 -17.37
C ARG A 121 3.76 -10.62 -16.47
N TYR A 122 4.02 -10.42 -15.18
CA TYR A 122 4.11 -11.50 -14.20
C TYR A 122 2.80 -11.74 -13.42
N GLY A 123 1.74 -10.98 -13.70
CA GLY A 123 0.45 -11.06 -13.00
C GLY A 123 0.57 -10.68 -11.52
N ALA A 124 1.44 -9.73 -11.21
CA ALA A 124 1.66 -9.25 -9.85
C ALA A 124 0.76 -8.06 -9.50
N ALA A 125 0.35 -7.98 -8.23
CA ALA A 125 -0.37 -6.83 -7.67
C ALA A 125 0.61 -5.72 -7.25
N LEU A 126 0.26 -4.45 -7.51
CA LEU A 126 1.07 -3.29 -7.16
C LEU A 126 0.27 -2.25 -6.39
N ILE A 127 0.70 -1.94 -5.16
CA ILE A 127 0.29 -0.75 -4.39
C ILE A 127 1.41 0.28 -4.42
N GLY A 128 1.06 1.53 -4.63
CA GLY A 128 2.01 2.62 -4.81
C GLY A 128 2.35 2.84 -6.30
N PRO A 129 3.53 3.40 -6.58
CA PRO A 129 4.49 3.97 -5.64
C PRO A 129 3.97 5.17 -4.84
N ASN A 130 4.83 5.79 -4.01
CA ASN A 130 4.52 6.97 -3.21
C ASN A 130 3.35 6.75 -2.24
N CYS A 131 3.41 5.70 -1.42
CA CYS A 131 2.37 5.33 -0.47
C CYS A 131 2.92 5.11 0.95
N ILE A 132 2.04 5.01 1.96
CA ILE A 132 2.47 4.60 3.31
C ILE A 132 2.37 3.08 3.51
N GLY A 133 1.73 2.35 2.59
CA GLY A 133 1.60 0.90 2.62
C GLY A 133 0.18 0.38 2.87
N LEU A 134 0.11 -0.87 3.27
CA LEU A 134 -1.13 -1.61 3.57
C LEU A 134 -1.11 -2.13 4.99
N LEU A 135 -2.21 -1.89 5.72
CA LEU A 135 -2.46 -2.39 7.06
C LEU A 135 -3.74 -3.22 7.05
N ASN A 136 -3.65 -4.47 7.49
CA ASN A 136 -4.79 -5.35 7.71
C ASN A 136 -4.50 -6.29 8.89
N SER A 137 -5.43 -7.18 9.23
CA SER A 137 -5.27 -8.14 10.33
C SER A 137 -4.17 -9.18 10.09
N TRP A 138 -3.68 -9.34 8.86
CA TRP A 138 -2.66 -10.31 8.51
C TRP A 138 -1.24 -9.74 8.62
N HIS A 139 -1.03 -8.50 8.14
CA HIS A 139 0.27 -7.84 8.20
C HIS A 139 0.15 -6.32 8.33
N HIS A 140 1.09 -5.73 9.07
CA HIS A 140 1.17 -4.29 9.30
C HIS A 140 2.27 -3.66 8.41
N SER A 141 2.11 -3.76 7.10
CA SER A 141 3.09 -3.27 6.10
C SER A 141 2.95 -1.78 5.84
N VAL A 142 3.02 -0.98 6.91
CA VAL A 142 2.97 0.49 6.87
C VAL A 142 4.11 1.09 7.68
N PHE A 143 4.60 2.29 7.28
CA PHE A 143 5.64 2.96 8.04
C PHE A 143 5.12 4.01 9.05
N THR A 144 3.81 4.23 9.11
CA THR A 144 3.18 5.23 9.98
C THR A 144 3.17 4.83 11.47
N LYS A 145 2.97 5.81 12.33
CA LYS A 145 2.67 5.72 13.75
C LYS A 145 1.64 6.80 14.10
N PRO A 146 0.74 6.55 15.08
CA PRO A 146 0.49 5.27 15.75
C PRO A 146 -0.18 4.25 14.81
N ILE A 147 -0.05 2.95 15.13
CA ILE A 147 -0.84 1.91 14.48
C ILE A 147 -2.21 1.89 15.17
N PRO A 148 -3.32 2.01 14.42
CA PRO A 148 -4.66 1.94 15.00
C PRO A 148 -5.00 0.54 15.51
N THR A 149 -5.96 0.47 16.44
CA THR A 149 -6.55 -0.81 16.82
C THR A 149 -7.28 -1.42 15.64
N LEU A 150 -6.95 -2.67 15.31
CA LEU A 150 -7.64 -3.41 14.26
C LEU A 150 -8.80 -4.22 14.86
N HIS A 151 -9.92 -4.19 14.14
CA HIS A 151 -11.14 -4.94 14.47
C HIS A 151 -11.90 -5.25 13.17
N GLU A 152 -12.37 -6.47 12.99
CA GLU A 152 -13.04 -6.93 11.76
C GLU A 152 -14.25 -6.06 11.36
N LYS A 153 -14.97 -5.49 12.32
CA LYS A 153 -16.07 -4.54 12.12
C LYS A 153 -15.63 -3.07 12.18
N GLY A 154 -14.33 -2.79 12.23
CA GLY A 154 -13.76 -1.45 12.16
C GLY A 154 -13.93 -0.81 10.78
N VAL A 155 -13.35 0.36 10.59
CA VAL A 155 -13.43 1.11 9.32
C VAL A 155 -12.45 0.55 8.30
N ASP A 156 -12.88 0.33 7.06
CA ASP A 156 -11.97 0.22 5.92
C ASP A 156 -11.64 1.61 5.41
N PHE A 157 -10.39 1.99 5.48
CA PHE A 157 -9.92 3.30 5.04
C PHE A 157 -9.04 3.18 3.79
N ILE A 158 -9.44 3.86 2.72
CA ILE A 158 -8.73 3.87 1.44
C ILE A 158 -8.34 5.31 1.13
N SER A 159 -7.06 5.57 0.93
CA SER A 159 -6.52 6.91 0.71
C SER A 159 -5.57 6.98 -0.49
N GLY A 160 -5.81 7.96 -1.37
CA GLY A 160 -4.87 8.36 -2.41
C GLY A 160 -3.66 9.14 -1.87
N SER A 161 -3.78 9.73 -0.67
CA SER A 161 -2.73 10.54 -0.04
C SER A 161 -2.15 9.86 1.18
N GLY A 162 -0.84 9.64 1.18
CA GLY A 162 -0.11 9.11 2.34
C GLY A 162 -0.13 10.08 3.52
N ALA A 163 0.13 11.36 3.30
CA ALA A 163 0.14 12.37 4.36
C ALA A 163 -1.23 12.54 5.03
N THR A 164 -2.30 12.59 4.22
CA THR A 164 -3.66 12.66 4.75
C THR A 164 -4.05 11.38 5.48
N ALA A 165 -3.61 10.23 5.01
CA ALA A 165 -3.84 8.96 5.71
C ALA A 165 -3.23 8.98 7.11
N VAL A 166 -1.98 9.43 7.26
CA VAL A 166 -1.33 9.57 8.58
C VAL A 166 -2.11 10.51 9.48
N PHE A 167 -2.50 11.70 8.99
CA PHE A 167 -3.27 12.68 9.77
C PHE A 167 -4.63 12.12 10.25
N ILE A 168 -5.35 11.42 9.37
CA ILE A 168 -6.63 10.79 9.72
C ILE A 168 -6.43 9.69 10.76
N LEU A 169 -5.41 8.84 10.60
CA LEU A 169 -5.08 7.77 11.55
C LEU A 169 -4.73 8.33 12.93
N GLU A 170 -3.89 9.34 13.02
CA GLU A 170 -3.53 10.00 14.29
C GLU A 170 -4.76 10.56 14.99
N SER A 171 -5.62 11.26 14.24
CA SER A 171 -6.88 11.81 14.78
C SER A 171 -7.88 10.72 15.21
N ALA A 172 -7.96 9.64 14.46
CA ALA A 172 -8.88 8.53 14.73
C ALA A 172 -8.44 7.70 15.94
N VAL A 173 -7.15 7.42 16.07
CA VAL A 173 -6.58 6.67 17.22
C VAL A 173 -6.87 7.37 18.53
N THR A 174 -6.71 8.70 18.59
CA THR A 174 -7.01 9.48 19.81
C THR A 174 -8.49 9.44 20.20
N LYS A 175 -9.38 9.14 19.24
CA LYS A 175 -10.83 9.01 19.45
C LYS A 175 -11.28 7.56 19.65
N GLY A 176 -10.35 6.60 19.65
CA GLY A 176 -10.63 5.18 19.82
C GLY A 176 -11.38 4.54 18.64
N LEU A 177 -11.28 5.12 17.42
CA LEU A 177 -11.90 4.54 16.23
C LEU A 177 -11.11 3.31 15.77
N PRO A 178 -11.71 2.10 15.74
CA PRO A 178 -11.03 0.92 15.22
C PRO A 178 -11.07 0.90 13.69
N PHE A 179 -10.04 0.31 13.08
CA PHE A 179 -9.98 0.05 11.64
C PHE A 179 -10.05 -1.45 11.37
N ASN A 180 -10.61 -1.83 10.22
CA ASN A 180 -10.47 -3.18 9.68
C ASN A 180 -9.24 -3.25 8.77
N SER A 181 -9.12 -2.27 7.87
CA SER A 181 -7.96 -2.16 6.98
C SER A 181 -7.65 -0.71 6.65
N VAL A 182 -6.38 -0.45 6.28
CA VAL A 182 -5.93 0.85 5.77
C VAL A 182 -5.14 0.62 4.49
N TRP A 183 -5.63 1.20 3.41
CA TRP A 183 -5.06 1.11 2.07
C TRP A 183 -4.54 2.48 1.65
N SER A 184 -3.23 2.65 1.61
CA SER A 184 -2.64 3.84 1.00
C SER A 184 -2.19 3.47 -0.40
N ILE A 185 -2.93 3.91 -1.40
CA ILE A 185 -2.70 3.49 -2.79
C ILE A 185 -1.61 4.30 -3.51
N GLY A 186 -1.19 5.46 -2.93
CA GLY A 186 -0.19 6.32 -3.55
C GLY A 186 -0.64 6.81 -4.93
N ASN A 187 0.23 6.71 -5.94
CA ASN A 187 -0.07 7.12 -7.31
C ASN A 187 -1.21 6.32 -7.97
N GLY A 188 -1.52 5.13 -7.44
CA GLY A 188 -2.69 4.33 -7.84
C GLY A 188 -2.72 3.92 -9.31
N LYS A 189 -1.57 3.63 -9.93
CA LYS A 189 -1.51 3.35 -11.37
C LYS A 189 -2.07 1.98 -11.75
N GLN A 190 -1.92 0.96 -10.91
CA GLN A 190 -2.51 -0.35 -11.14
C GLN A 190 -3.71 -0.59 -10.24
N ILE A 191 -3.57 -0.31 -8.94
CA ILE A 191 -4.64 -0.47 -7.95
C ILE A 191 -5.05 0.92 -7.48
N GLY A 192 -6.19 1.39 -7.97
CA GLY A 192 -6.85 2.62 -7.55
C GLY A 192 -7.86 2.39 -6.42
N ILE A 193 -8.52 3.48 -5.98
CA ILE A 193 -9.61 3.41 -4.97
C ILE A 193 -10.76 2.55 -5.49
N GLU A 194 -11.08 2.69 -6.77
CA GLU A 194 -12.12 1.93 -7.46
C GLU A 194 -11.83 0.42 -7.50
N ASP A 195 -10.54 0.04 -7.59
CA ASP A 195 -10.15 -1.37 -7.59
C ASP A 195 -10.28 -1.99 -6.21
N VAL A 196 -9.93 -1.23 -5.16
CA VAL A 196 -10.11 -1.66 -3.76
C VAL A 196 -11.59 -1.79 -3.43
N LEU A 197 -12.44 -0.83 -3.86
CA LEU A 197 -13.88 -0.93 -3.67
C LEU A 197 -14.51 -2.08 -4.44
N GLN A 198 -14.05 -2.34 -5.67
CA GLN A 198 -14.47 -3.53 -6.44
C GLN A 198 -14.15 -4.79 -5.66
N TYR A 199 -12.91 -4.95 -5.20
CA TYR A 199 -12.51 -6.12 -4.43
C TYR A 199 -13.38 -6.30 -3.18
N MET A 200 -13.63 -5.22 -2.42
CA MET A 200 -14.48 -5.26 -1.22
C MET A 200 -15.94 -5.59 -1.55
N ASP A 201 -16.47 -5.09 -2.67
CA ASP A 201 -17.85 -5.35 -3.09
C ASP A 201 -18.06 -6.80 -3.55
N GLU A 202 -17.15 -7.30 -4.39
CA GLU A 202 -17.22 -8.65 -4.95
C GLU A 202 -17.04 -9.76 -3.90
N ASN A 203 -16.30 -9.47 -2.82
CA ASN A 203 -16.01 -10.42 -1.75
C ASN A 203 -16.77 -10.12 -0.44
N PHE A 204 -17.75 -9.22 -0.46
CA PHE A 204 -18.43 -8.76 0.74
C PHE A 204 -19.27 -9.83 1.42
N ASP A 205 -18.92 -10.14 2.66
CA ASP A 205 -19.70 -10.97 3.59
C ASP A 205 -20.29 -10.07 4.70
N PRO A 206 -21.63 -9.87 4.75
CA PRO A 206 -22.25 -8.96 5.74
C PRO A 206 -22.06 -9.40 7.19
N GLU A 207 -21.84 -10.69 7.44
CA GLU A 207 -21.64 -11.20 8.81
C GLU A 207 -20.20 -10.97 9.30
N ARG A 208 -19.23 -10.87 8.41
CA ARG A 208 -17.80 -10.81 8.73
C ARG A 208 -17.18 -9.45 8.47
N ASP A 209 -17.54 -8.83 7.35
CA ASP A 209 -16.81 -7.65 6.87
C ASP A 209 -17.27 -6.34 7.52
N SER A 210 -16.44 -5.34 7.42
CA SER A 210 -16.75 -3.97 7.81
C SER A 210 -17.88 -3.39 6.96
N HIS A 211 -18.83 -2.74 7.63
CA HIS A 211 -19.90 -1.99 6.96
C HIS A 211 -19.58 -0.49 6.75
N VAL A 212 -18.39 -0.04 7.13
CA VAL A 212 -18.01 1.38 7.02
C VAL A 212 -16.78 1.53 6.15
N LYS A 213 -16.93 2.26 5.04
CA LYS A 213 -15.83 2.59 4.12
C LYS A 213 -15.55 4.09 4.16
N LEU A 214 -14.32 4.47 4.45
CA LEU A 214 -13.86 5.85 4.43
C LEU A 214 -12.90 6.03 3.25
N LEU A 215 -13.17 7.02 2.40
CA LEU A 215 -12.40 7.28 1.19
C LEU A 215 -11.79 8.68 1.24
N TYR A 216 -10.51 8.78 0.97
CA TYR A 216 -9.87 10.05 0.65
C TYR A 216 -9.38 10.02 -0.81
N ILE A 217 -10.05 10.75 -1.67
CA ILE A 217 -9.94 10.66 -3.12
C ILE A 217 -9.16 11.85 -3.67
N GLU A 218 -7.97 11.63 -4.20
CA GLU A 218 -7.22 12.63 -4.98
C GLU A 218 -7.45 12.44 -6.48
N ASN A 219 -7.33 11.21 -6.95
CA ASN A 219 -7.55 10.83 -8.33
C ASN A 219 -8.41 9.57 -8.42
N VAL A 220 -9.10 9.39 -9.54
CA VAL A 220 -9.89 8.19 -9.87
C VAL A 220 -9.63 7.84 -11.33
N GLY A 221 -9.08 6.67 -11.59
CA GLY A 221 -8.82 6.20 -12.93
C GLY A 221 -10.11 5.83 -13.69
N ASN A 222 -11.08 5.24 -12.99
CA ASN A 222 -12.37 4.84 -13.55
C ASN A 222 -13.53 5.27 -12.62
N PRO A 223 -14.11 6.47 -12.85
CA PRO A 223 -15.22 6.98 -12.04
C PRO A 223 -16.48 6.12 -12.08
N ASP A 224 -16.80 5.53 -13.24
CA ASP A 224 -18.00 4.69 -13.39
C ASP A 224 -17.88 3.41 -12.54
N LYS A 225 -16.70 2.81 -12.53
CA LYS A 225 -16.37 1.66 -11.68
C LYS A 225 -16.49 2.02 -10.19
N LEU A 226 -15.93 3.16 -9.77
CA LEU A 226 -16.04 3.66 -8.42
C LEU A 226 -17.51 3.78 -7.99
N LEU A 227 -18.33 4.47 -8.78
CA LEU A 227 -19.75 4.70 -8.51
C LEU A 227 -20.55 3.40 -8.49
N PHE A 228 -20.26 2.48 -9.41
CA PHE A 228 -20.92 1.18 -9.49
C PHE A 228 -20.71 0.37 -8.20
N HIS A 229 -19.46 0.17 -7.77
CA HIS A 229 -19.14 -0.63 -6.60
C HIS A 229 -19.52 0.07 -5.28
N ALA A 230 -19.39 1.40 -5.21
CA ALA A 230 -19.89 2.17 -4.07
C ALA A 230 -21.41 2.00 -3.91
N SER A 231 -22.17 2.14 -5.00
CA SER A 231 -23.62 1.95 -4.99
C SER A 231 -24.03 0.53 -4.63
N SER A 232 -23.27 -0.47 -5.10
CA SER A 232 -23.49 -1.88 -4.77
C SER A 232 -23.29 -2.14 -3.26
N LEU A 233 -22.17 -1.66 -2.70
CA LEU A 233 -21.89 -1.78 -1.26
C LEU A 233 -22.96 -1.08 -0.40
N ILE A 234 -23.44 0.09 -0.81
CA ILE A 234 -24.53 0.79 -0.10
C ILE A 234 -25.80 -0.06 -0.11
N ARG A 235 -26.18 -0.67 -1.23
CA ARG A 235 -27.33 -1.60 -1.31
C ARG A 235 -27.15 -2.84 -0.43
N LYS A 236 -25.90 -3.28 -0.19
CA LYS A 236 -25.55 -4.37 0.73
C LYS A 236 -25.52 -3.93 2.21
N GLY A 237 -25.87 -2.66 2.52
CA GLY A 237 -25.95 -2.13 3.88
C GLY A 237 -24.65 -1.44 4.37
N CYS A 238 -23.68 -1.19 3.50
CA CYS A 238 -22.51 -0.42 3.87
C CYS A 238 -22.80 1.09 3.91
N ARG A 239 -22.03 1.80 4.73
CA ARG A 239 -21.97 3.26 4.76
C ARG A 239 -20.64 3.72 4.18
N ILE A 240 -20.68 4.64 3.24
CA ILE A 240 -19.49 5.18 2.59
C ILE A 240 -19.41 6.67 2.90
N ALA A 241 -18.31 7.09 3.51
CA ALA A 241 -17.95 8.50 3.64
C ALA A 241 -16.75 8.80 2.73
N ALA A 242 -16.85 9.85 1.92
CA ALA A 242 -15.81 10.21 0.97
C ALA A 242 -15.46 11.69 1.06
N ILE A 243 -14.17 11.98 1.02
CA ILE A 243 -13.61 13.32 0.85
C ILE A 243 -12.89 13.35 -0.49
N LYS A 244 -13.32 14.24 -1.40
CA LYS A 244 -12.63 14.48 -2.68
C LYS A 244 -11.74 15.71 -2.52
N ALA A 245 -10.43 15.51 -2.65
CA ALA A 245 -9.46 16.60 -2.71
C ALA A 245 -9.57 17.37 -4.04
N GLY A 246 -9.16 18.64 -4.03
CA GLY A 246 -9.08 19.43 -5.25
C GLY A 246 -10.41 19.84 -5.88
N SER A 247 -11.52 19.83 -5.13
CA SER A 247 -12.84 20.25 -5.63
C SER A 247 -13.00 21.76 -5.80
N SER A 248 -12.11 22.56 -5.20
CA SER A 248 -12.01 24.02 -5.43
C SER A 248 -10.85 24.36 -6.37
N GLU A 249 -10.90 25.52 -7.02
CA GLU A 249 -9.83 25.95 -7.94
C GLU A 249 -8.44 26.06 -7.24
N SER A 250 -8.42 26.52 -5.98
CA SER A 250 -7.21 26.54 -5.17
C SER A 250 -6.79 25.15 -4.71
N GLY A 251 -7.74 24.30 -4.33
CA GLY A 251 -7.49 22.91 -3.96
C GLY A 251 -7.03 22.05 -5.15
N SER A 252 -7.57 22.32 -6.36
CA SER A 252 -7.12 21.68 -7.59
C SER A 252 -5.66 22.03 -7.90
N ARG A 253 -5.27 23.29 -7.75
CA ARG A 253 -3.87 23.74 -7.89
C ARG A 253 -2.94 23.11 -6.85
N ALA A 254 -3.37 22.98 -5.60
CA ALA A 254 -2.60 22.32 -4.57
C ALA A 254 -2.45 20.81 -4.83
N ALA A 255 -3.53 20.12 -5.23
CA ALA A 255 -3.49 18.71 -5.58
C ALA A 255 -2.61 18.44 -6.81
N SER A 256 -2.70 19.28 -7.87
CA SER A 256 -1.90 19.13 -9.08
C SER A 256 -0.40 19.39 -8.86
N SER A 257 -0.06 20.28 -7.90
CA SER A 257 1.36 20.51 -7.53
C SER A 257 1.96 19.34 -6.72
N HIS A 258 1.11 18.50 -6.11
CA HIS A 258 1.55 17.36 -5.30
C HIS A 258 1.56 16.03 -6.07
N THR A 259 0.69 15.87 -7.05
CA THR A 259 0.45 14.56 -7.70
C THR A 259 0.72 14.54 -9.20
N GLY A 260 1.13 15.68 -9.78
CA GLY A 260 1.26 15.80 -11.24
C GLY A 260 -0.06 15.55 -11.99
N ALA A 261 -1.18 15.51 -11.28
CA ALA A 261 -2.49 15.23 -11.86
C ALA A 261 -3.13 16.51 -12.37
N ILE A 262 -3.08 16.73 -13.68
CA ILE A 262 -4.01 17.56 -14.46
C ILE A 262 -4.69 16.66 -15.47
#